data_8133892301bb4e854038bc479e1862bb
#
_entry.id   8133892301bb4e854038bc479e1862bb
#
_cell.length_a   1.000
_cell.length_b   1.000
_cell.length_c   1.000
_cell.angle_alpha   90.00
_cell.angle_beta   90.00
_cell.angle_gamma   90.00
#
_symmetry.space_group_name_H-M   'P 1'
#
loop_
_entity.id
_entity.type
_entity.pdbx_description
1 polymer ?
#
loop_
_entity_poly.entity_id
_entity_poly.type
_entity_poly.pdbx_seq_one_letter_code
_entity_poly.pdbx_strand_id
1 'polypeptide(L)'
;MNHTGFTASKVFMRDGKVSHLKELGLIEAEAYSQIACFEAGMLFARTEGIVPAPEANHAVRGAINAALEAKKNGTSPTILFGLCGHGHFEMQAYMDFMAGKLEDKIYDQADLDAALAGLPMVAAE
;
A
#
# COMPACT_ATOMS: atom_id res chain seq x y z
N MET A 1 7.06 -6.95 -14.43
CA MET A 1 6.35 -7.26 -13.17
C MET A 1 5.33 -6.16 -12.96
N ASN A 2 4.07 -6.51 -12.94
CA ASN A 2 3.02 -5.53 -12.72
C ASN A 2 2.89 -5.32 -11.23
N HIS A 3 3.34 -4.19 -10.77
CA HIS A 3 3.21 -3.77 -9.41
C HIS A 3 1.94 -2.95 -9.25
N THR A 4 1.15 -3.24 -8.25
CA THR A 4 -0.06 -2.47 -8.03
C THR A 4 -0.09 -1.92 -6.63
N GLY A 5 0.37 -0.71 -6.45
CA GLY A 5 0.40 -0.03 -5.18
C GLY A 5 -0.96 0.43 -4.71
N PHE A 6 -1.29 0.25 -3.50
CA PHE A 6 -2.62 0.17 -3.19
C PHE A 6 -3.19 0.97 -2.10
N THR A 7 -2.47 1.75 -1.40
CA THR A 7 -3.07 2.58 -0.37
C THR A 7 -3.91 3.71 -0.90
N ALA A 8 -3.51 4.22 -2.00
CA ALA A 8 -4.20 5.30 -2.66
C ALA A 8 -5.48 4.87 -3.39
N SER A 9 -5.63 3.60 -3.67
CA SER A 9 -6.68 3.14 -4.57
C SER A 9 -8.11 3.33 -4.08
N LYS A 10 -8.37 3.29 -2.79
CA LYS A 10 -9.72 3.59 -2.29
C LYS A 10 -10.15 5.02 -2.54
N VAL A 11 -9.22 5.97 -2.47
CA VAL A 11 -9.48 7.39 -2.75
C VAL A 11 -9.62 7.61 -4.24
N PHE A 12 -8.87 6.90 -5.04
CA PHE A 12 -8.78 7.08 -6.47
C PHE A 12 -9.88 6.38 -7.26
N MET A 13 -10.40 5.28 -6.79
CA MET A 13 -11.58 4.65 -7.37
C MET A 13 -12.80 5.55 -7.32
N ARG A 14 -12.84 6.54 -6.44
CA ARG A 14 -13.96 7.46 -6.32
C ARG A 14 -14.07 8.44 -7.48
N ASP A 15 -12.94 8.87 -8.03
CA ASP A 15 -12.90 9.91 -9.07
C ASP A 15 -12.57 9.35 -10.47
N GLY A 16 -12.24 8.09 -10.61
CA GLY A 16 -11.84 7.45 -11.86
C GLY A 16 -10.53 7.97 -12.47
N LYS A 17 -10.01 9.10 -12.01
CA LYS A 17 -8.86 9.80 -12.62
C LYS A 17 -7.57 9.01 -12.55
N VAL A 18 -7.29 8.37 -11.41
CA VAL A 18 -6.04 7.62 -11.24
C VAL A 18 -6.13 6.25 -11.91
N SER A 19 -7.30 5.63 -11.91
CA SER A 19 -7.54 4.43 -12.73
C SER A 19 -7.25 4.72 -14.19
N HIS A 20 -7.70 5.87 -14.70
CA HIS A 20 -7.42 6.30 -16.05
C HIS A 20 -5.91 6.55 -16.31
N LEU A 21 -5.20 7.17 -15.39
CA LEU A 21 -3.75 7.37 -15.50
C LEU A 21 -2.99 6.03 -15.52
N LYS A 22 -3.47 5.05 -14.76
CA LYS A 22 -2.92 3.70 -14.79
C LYS A 22 -3.18 3.01 -16.13
N GLU A 23 -4.40 3.12 -16.67
CA GLU A 23 -4.76 2.59 -17.99
C GLU A 23 -3.91 3.20 -19.12
N LEU A 24 -3.59 4.48 -19.00
CA LEU A 24 -2.68 5.19 -19.91
C LEU A 24 -1.20 4.81 -19.71
N GLY A 25 -0.86 4.00 -18.71
CA GLY A 25 0.51 3.62 -18.40
C GLY A 25 1.38 4.75 -17.84
N LEU A 26 0.77 5.86 -17.40
CA LEU A 26 1.49 7.00 -16.82
C LEU A 26 1.87 6.79 -15.36
N ILE A 27 1.21 5.88 -14.69
CA ILE A 27 1.51 5.46 -13.31
C ILE A 27 1.44 3.93 -13.21
N GLU A 28 2.24 3.40 -12.30
CA GLU A 28 2.18 2.01 -11.88
C GLU A 28 1.52 1.91 -10.51
N ALA A 29 0.99 0.75 -10.20
CA ALA A 29 0.34 0.49 -8.94
C ALA A 29 0.90 -0.80 -8.31
N GLU A 30 1.23 -0.77 -7.00
CA GLU A 30 1.74 -1.91 -6.23
C GLU A 30 0.83 -2.24 -5.06
N ALA A 31 0.69 -3.52 -4.73
CA ALA A 31 -0.03 -3.97 -3.56
C ALA A 31 0.94 -4.63 -2.56
N TYR A 32 0.82 -4.25 -1.31
CA TYR A 32 1.59 -4.83 -0.22
C TYR A 32 0.66 -5.41 0.83
N SER A 33 1.09 -6.51 1.44
CA SER A 33 0.36 -7.09 2.56
C SER A 33 0.46 -6.20 3.81
N GLN A 34 -0.51 -6.37 4.71
CA GLN A 34 -0.56 -5.62 5.95
C GLN A 34 0.69 -5.81 6.80
N ILE A 35 1.14 -7.04 6.95
CA ILE A 35 2.34 -7.36 7.75
C ILE A 35 3.57 -6.66 7.17
N ALA A 36 3.80 -6.77 5.85
CA ALA A 36 4.92 -6.11 5.20
C ALA A 36 4.91 -4.58 5.34
N CYS A 37 3.73 -3.98 5.37
CA CYS A 37 3.56 -2.55 5.61
C CYS A 37 3.90 -2.16 7.04
N PHE A 38 3.46 -2.92 8.04
CA PHE A 38 3.80 -2.65 9.44
C PHE A 38 5.29 -2.88 9.73
N GLU A 39 5.91 -3.89 9.12
CA GLU A 39 7.37 -4.07 9.20
C GLU A 39 8.12 -2.83 8.68
N ALA A 40 7.70 -2.31 7.53
CA ALA A 40 8.28 -1.11 6.95
C ALA A 40 8.08 0.12 7.84
N GLY A 41 6.87 0.32 8.38
CA GLY A 41 6.56 1.41 9.31
C GLY A 41 7.38 1.34 10.60
N MET A 42 7.55 0.14 11.17
CA MET A 42 8.39 -0.07 12.35
C MET A 42 9.88 0.20 12.08
N LEU A 43 10.36 -0.21 10.90
CA LEU A 43 11.73 0.11 10.49
C LEU A 43 11.89 1.63 10.37
N PHE A 44 10.99 2.30 9.68
CA PHE A 44 11.00 3.74 9.50
C PHE A 44 10.96 4.48 10.84
N ALA A 45 10.08 4.07 11.75
CA ALA A 45 9.98 4.66 13.07
C ALA A 45 11.29 4.55 13.88
N ARG A 46 11.99 3.43 13.76
CA ARG A 46 13.29 3.21 14.43
C ARG A 46 14.43 4.00 13.83
N THR A 47 14.41 4.25 12.52
CA THR A 47 15.49 4.94 11.81
C THR A 47 15.27 6.46 11.77
N GLU A 48 14.03 6.89 11.57
CA GLU A 48 13.70 8.31 11.36
C GLU A 48 13.02 8.97 12.58
N GLY A 49 12.65 8.20 13.59
CA GLY A 49 11.96 8.72 14.78
C GLY A 49 10.52 9.17 14.55
N ILE A 50 9.91 8.77 13.44
CA ILE A 50 8.54 9.12 13.05
C ILE A 50 7.73 7.84 12.93
N VAL A 51 6.59 7.77 13.64
CA VAL A 51 5.63 6.67 13.50
C VAL A 51 4.64 7.06 12.41
N PRO A 52 4.66 6.40 11.23
CA PRO A 52 3.75 6.72 10.15
C PRO A 52 2.33 6.22 10.46
N ALA A 53 1.32 6.80 9.83
CA ALA A 53 -0.01 6.18 9.78
C ALA A 53 0.06 4.83 9.03
N PRO A 54 -0.77 3.83 9.39
CA PRO A 54 -0.76 2.52 8.71
C PRO A 54 -0.91 2.61 7.19
N GLU A 55 -1.68 3.57 6.70
CA GLU A 55 -1.82 3.84 5.26
C GLU A 55 -0.52 4.36 4.64
N ALA A 56 0.21 5.21 5.34
CA ALA A 56 1.49 5.75 4.87
C ALA A 56 2.59 4.67 4.83
N ASN A 57 2.45 3.59 5.62
CA ASN A 57 3.38 2.46 5.61
C ASN A 57 3.52 1.81 4.23
N HIS A 58 2.48 1.85 3.39
CA HIS A 58 2.57 1.35 2.02
C HIS A 58 3.57 2.18 1.18
N ALA A 59 3.56 3.51 1.33
CA ALA A 59 4.52 4.37 0.65
C ALA A 59 5.94 4.15 1.17
N VAL A 60 6.09 3.95 2.48
CA VAL A 60 7.39 3.59 3.10
C VAL A 60 7.87 2.24 2.56
N ARG A 61 7.00 1.24 2.44
CA ARG A 61 7.36 -0.06 1.88
C ARG A 61 7.80 0.03 0.43
N GLY A 62 7.09 0.81 -0.39
CA GLY A 62 7.46 1.09 -1.77
C GLY A 62 8.83 1.77 -1.87
N ALA A 63 9.09 2.78 -1.03
CA ALA A 63 10.38 3.46 -0.99
C ALA A 63 11.53 2.52 -0.61
N ILE A 64 11.32 1.64 0.39
CA ILE A 64 12.31 0.62 0.78
C ILE A 64 12.58 -0.34 -0.38
N ASN A 65 11.55 -0.83 -1.07
CA ASN A 65 11.72 -1.73 -2.20
C ASN A 65 12.48 -1.07 -3.35
N ALA A 66 12.15 0.18 -3.68
CA ALA A 66 12.86 0.95 -4.71
C ALA A 66 14.33 1.17 -4.34
N ALA A 67 14.63 1.46 -3.07
CA ALA A 67 16.01 1.61 -2.59
C ALA A 67 16.80 0.29 -2.66
N LEU A 68 16.18 -0.84 -2.31
CA LEU A 68 16.80 -2.16 -2.41
C LEU A 68 17.06 -2.56 -3.86
N GLU A 69 16.13 -2.26 -4.75
CA GLU A 69 16.32 -2.49 -6.19
C GLU A 69 17.44 -1.62 -6.76
N ALA A 70 17.47 -0.33 -6.42
CA ALA A 70 18.55 0.58 -6.82
C ALA A 70 19.91 0.07 -6.34
N LYS A 71 20.00 -0.37 -5.09
CA LYS A 71 21.22 -0.97 -4.53
C LYS A 71 21.64 -2.21 -5.31
N LYS A 72 20.71 -3.10 -5.64
CA LYS A 72 20.98 -4.30 -6.43
C LYS A 72 21.50 -3.97 -7.83
N ASN A 73 20.99 -2.90 -8.42
CA ASN A 73 21.36 -2.46 -9.77
C ASN A 73 22.58 -1.52 -9.77
N GLY A 74 23.17 -1.22 -8.60
CA GLY A 74 24.32 -0.32 -8.49
C GLY A 74 24.00 1.14 -8.85
N THR A 75 22.73 1.55 -8.72
CA THR A 75 22.27 2.92 -9.00
C THR A 75 21.97 3.69 -7.71
N SER A 76 21.90 5.01 -7.79
CA SER A 76 21.62 5.89 -6.66
C SER A 76 20.54 6.93 -7.03
N PRO A 77 19.30 6.50 -7.29
CA PRO A 77 18.22 7.44 -7.59
C PRO A 77 17.79 8.21 -6.36
N THR A 78 17.22 9.40 -6.57
CA THR A 78 16.47 10.10 -5.52
C THR A 78 15.06 9.52 -5.46
N ILE A 79 14.66 9.03 -4.29
CA ILE A 79 13.33 8.44 -4.06
C ILE A 79 12.50 9.43 -3.27
N LEU A 80 11.41 9.91 -3.88
CA LEU A 80 10.42 10.77 -3.22
C LEU A 80 9.16 9.94 -2.92
N PHE A 81 8.68 10.00 -1.70
CA PHE A 81 7.41 9.36 -1.32
C PHE A 81 6.57 10.28 -0.43
N GLY A 82 5.25 10.11 -0.44
CA GLY A 82 4.33 10.86 0.38
C GLY A 82 4.14 10.20 1.75
N LEU A 83 4.57 10.86 2.82
CA LEU A 83 4.29 10.47 4.20
C LEU A 83 3.01 11.17 4.67
N CYS A 84 1.85 10.64 4.31
CA CYS A 84 0.55 11.28 4.48
C CYS A 84 -0.13 10.90 5.80
N GLY A 85 0.49 11.20 6.92
CA GLY A 85 -0.10 11.00 8.23
C GLY A 85 0.86 10.37 9.24
N HIS A 86 0.56 10.61 10.52
CA HIS A 86 1.27 10.04 11.66
C HIS A 86 0.42 8.95 12.32
N GLY A 87 1.09 7.97 12.94
CA GLY A 87 0.45 6.81 13.57
C GLY A 87 0.00 7.01 15.02
N HIS A 88 -0.04 8.24 15.53
CA HIS A 88 -0.33 8.47 16.95
C HIS A 88 -1.74 8.06 17.36
N PHE A 89 -2.70 8.10 16.44
CA PHE A 89 -4.06 7.64 16.69
C PHE A 89 -4.24 6.13 16.47
N GLU A 90 -3.31 5.48 15.75
CA GLU A 90 -3.36 4.07 15.38
C GLU A 90 -2.33 3.22 16.15
N MET A 91 -1.87 3.69 17.32
CA MET A 91 -0.88 2.97 18.13
C MET A 91 -1.36 1.58 18.53
N GLN A 92 -2.68 1.36 18.67
CA GLN A 92 -3.23 0.04 18.94
C GLN A 92 -2.91 -0.94 17.81
N ALA A 93 -2.98 -0.52 16.55
CA ALA A 93 -2.64 -1.37 15.40
C ALA A 93 -1.16 -1.76 15.43
N TYR A 94 -0.27 -0.85 15.79
CA TYR A 94 1.15 -1.16 16.00
C TYR A 94 1.39 -2.12 17.17
N MET A 95 0.66 -1.97 18.27
CA MET A 95 0.73 -2.90 19.40
C MET A 95 0.24 -4.29 19.00
N ASP A 96 -0.84 -4.39 18.25
CA ASP A 96 -1.37 -5.66 17.78
C ASP A 96 -0.42 -6.32 16.77
N PHE A 97 0.25 -5.54 15.91
CA PHE A 97 1.33 -6.03 15.06
C PHE A 97 2.49 -6.61 15.89
N MET A 98 3.00 -5.87 16.87
CA MET A 98 4.08 -6.33 17.74
C MET A 98 3.70 -7.55 18.58
N ALA A 99 2.43 -7.69 18.92
CA ALA A 99 1.89 -8.86 19.63
C ALA A 99 1.61 -10.06 18.71
N GLY A 100 1.88 -9.96 17.39
CA GLY A 100 1.65 -11.04 16.42
C GLY A 100 0.15 -11.33 16.18
N LYS A 101 -0.73 -10.38 16.42
CA LYS A 101 -2.18 -10.55 16.23
C LYS A 101 -2.67 -10.21 14.83
N LEU A 102 -1.83 -9.56 14.02
CA LEU A 102 -2.19 -9.24 12.65
C LEU A 102 -1.89 -10.41 11.73
N GLU A 103 -2.83 -10.70 10.85
CA GLU A 103 -2.71 -11.76 9.85
C GLU A 103 -2.96 -11.19 8.46
N ASP A 104 -2.15 -11.58 7.49
CA ASP A 104 -2.40 -11.28 6.09
C ASP A 104 -3.57 -12.13 5.59
N LYS A 105 -4.71 -11.48 5.32
CA LYS A 105 -5.86 -12.17 4.73
C LYS A 105 -5.69 -12.24 3.21
N ILE A 106 -5.52 -13.45 2.73
CA ILE A 106 -5.68 -13.76 1.31
C ILE A 106 -7.18 -13.95 1.07
N TYR A 107 -7.79 -13.06 0.28
CA TYR A 107 -9.18 -13.25 -0.12
C TYR A 107 -9.26 -14.43 -1.09
N ASP A 108 -10.14 -15.38 -0.78
CA ASP A 108 -10.48 -16.43 -1.74
C ASP A 108 -11.24 -15.80 -2.93
N GLN A 109 -10.91 -16.24 -4.15
CA GLN A 109 -11.57 -15.76 -5.36
C GLN A 109 -13.08 -16.00 -5.30
N ALA A 110 -13.52 -17.11 -4.67
CA ALA A 110 -14.93 -17.42 -4.50
C ALA A 110 -15.66 -16.40 -3.60
N ASP A 111 -15.02 -15.91 -2.54
CA ASP A 111 -15.57 -14.87 -1.66
C ASP A 111 -15.67 -13.53 -2.39
N LEU A 112 -14.70 -13.24 -3.25
CA LEU A 112 -14.66 -12.03 -4.05
C LEU A 112 -15.78 -12.06 -5.10
N ASP A 113 -15.96 -13.17 -5.79
CA ASP A 113 -16.99 -13.36 -6.80
C ASP A 113 -18.39 -13.29 -6.18
N ALA A 114 -18.57 -13.87 -5.00
CA ALA A 114 -19.82 -13.78 -4.25
C ALA A 114 -20.15 -12.34 -3.81
N ALA A 115 -19.14 -11.58 -3.38
CA ALA A 115 -19.30 -10.17 -3.01
C ALA A 115 -19.61 -9.30 -4.24
N LEU A 116 -19.00 -9.57 -5.38
CA LEU A 116 -19.23 -8.85 -6.63
C LEU A 116 -20.59 -9.17 -7.28
N ALA A 117 -21.11 -10.40 -7.11
CA ALA A 117 -22.40 -10.81 -7.65
C ALA A 117 -23.59 -10.00 -7.11
N GLY A 118 -23.43 -9.37 -5.94
CA GLY A 118 -24.43 -8.49 -5.33
C GLY A 118 -24.38 -7.03 -5.78
N LEU A 119 -23.40 -6.65 -6.62
CA LEU A 119 -23.28 -5.28 -7.09
C LEU A 119 -24.15 -5.04 -8.32
N PRO A 120 -24.84 -3.87 -8.42
CA PRO A 120 -25.59 -3.53 -9.62
C PRO A 120 -24.63 -3.42 -10.81
N MET A 121 -24.93 -4.15 -11.87
CA MET A 121 -24.21 -4.03 -13.15
C MET A 121 -24.46 -2.64 -13.73
N VAL A 122 -23.43 -1.80 -13.75
CA VAL A 122 -23.48 -0.56 -14.51
C VAL A 122 -23.22 -0.91 -15.97
N ALA A 123 -24.23 -0.71 -16.81
CA ALA A 123 -24.06 -0.87 -18.26
C ALA A 123 -22.96 0.12 -18.71
N ALA A 124 -21.94 -0.40 -19.37
CA ALA A 124 -20.96 0.44 -20.05
C ALA A 124 -21.67 1.09 -21.25
N GLU A 125 -21.85 2.41 -21.21
CA GLU A 125 -22.25 3.22 -22.36
C GLU A 125 -21.05 3.47 -23.28
#